data_8e42a8c887f3d2849b44c7e6cfb6e171
#
_entry.id   8e42a8c887f3d2849b44c7e6cfb6e171
#
_cell.length_a   1.000
_cell.length_b   1.000
_cell.length_c   1.000
_cell.angle_alpha   90.00
_cell.angle_beta   90.00
_cell.angle_gamma   90.00
#
_symmetry.space_group_name_H-M   'P 1'
#
loop_
_entity.id
_entity.type
_entity.pdbx_description
1 polymer ?
#
loop_
_entity_poly.entity_id
_entity_poly.type
_entity_poly.pdbx_seq_one_letter_code
_entity_poly.pdbx_strand_id
1 'polypeptide(L)'
;PMGRTNHGELIDPPRPVESLRLQTAAGDWFDWQSVQDMWSMTLVSEGGCDAACIEILILVRQLRRATAANRQRIARLLILMPDANGRLELPNLGGLEGTQLLIADSSQRGGVESLFPLQLSEQAIPIFLIDPRGDLMMKHDTTKNSSKEILQDLEKLLKASENWAQGGRYGHQ
;
A
#
# COMPACT_ATOMS: atom_id res chain seq x y z
N PRO A 1 -13.24 -14.83 -16.71
CA PRO A 1 -14.11 -13.76 -16.99
C PRO A 1 -13.51 -12.76 -17.87
N MET A 2 -14.37 -12.39 -18.67
CA MET A 2 -14.07 -11.42 -19.61
C MET A 2 -13.57 -10.17 -18.95
N GLY A 3 -12.63 -9.55 -19.55
CA GLY A 3 -12.09 -8.32 -19.05
C GLY A 3 -11.10 -8.41 -17.93
N ARG A 4 -10.83 -9.59 -17.44
CA ARG A 4 -9.84 -9.73 -16.40
C ARG A 4 -8.46 -9.69 -17.02
N THR A 5 -7.82 -8.54 -16.93
CA THR A 5 -6.53 -8.32 -17.55
C THR A 5 -5.45 -7.91 -16.55
N ASN A 6 -5.78 -7.80 -15.29
CA ASN A 6 -4.82 -7.47 -14.23
C ASN A 6 -3.98 -8.71 -13.91
N HIS A 7 -2.73 -8.47 -13.53
CA HIS A 7 -1.80 -9.51 -13.10
C HIS A 7 -1.89 -9.75 -11.60
N GLY A 8 -2.16 -8.70 -10.83
CA GLY A 8 -2.29 -8.81 -9.39
C GLY A 8 -3.61 -9.46 -8.99
N GLU A 9 -3.67 -9.87 -7.74
CA GLU A 9 -4.85 -10.49 -7.17
C GLU A 9 -5.80 -9.41 -6.69
N LEU A 10 -7.05 -9.44 -7.16
CA LEU A 10 -8.05 -8.51 -6.70
C LEU A 10 -8.53 -8.88 -5.30
N ILE A 11 -8.71 -7.86 -4.47
CA ILE A 11 -9.34 -8.02 -3.17
C ILE A 11 -10.80 -7.59 -3.37
N ASP A 12 -11.68 -8.58 -3.38
CA ASP A 12 -13.08 -8.37 -3.74
C ASP A 12 -13.98 -8.98 -2.67
N PRO A 13 -14.85 -8.18 -2.04
CA PRO A 13 -15.01 -6.75 -2.28
C PRO A 13 -13.86 -5.92 -1.72
N PRO A 14 -13.65 -4.71 -2.27
CA PRO A 14 -12.62 -3.81 -1.71
C PRO A 14 -12.91 -3.48 -0.26
N ARG A 15 -11.86 -3.20 0.51
CA ARG A 15 -11.95 -3.06 1.96
C ARG A 15 -11.54 -1.65 2.39
N PRO A 16 -12.44 -0.86 2.97
CA PRO A 16 -12.08 0.47 3.46
C PRO A 16 -11.01 0.38 4.56
N VAL A 17 -9.98 1.22 4.49
CA VAL A 17 -8.89 1.20 5.45
C VAL A 17 -9.00 2.30 6.51
N GLU A 18 -9.93 3.22 6.37
CA GLU A 18 -9.99 4.41 7.21
C GLU A 18 -10.23 4.12 8.69
N SER A 19 -10.71 2.93 9.03
CA SER A 19 -10.92 2.54 10.42
C SER A 19 -9.61 2.23 11.15
N LEU A 20 -8.51 2.04 10.42
CA LEU A 20 -7.23 1.79 11.06
C LEU A 20 -6.68 3.07 11.67
N ARG A 21 -6.36 3.01 12.96
CA ARG A 21 -5.76 4.12 13.69
C ARG A 21 -4.26 3.89 13.75
N LEU A 22 -3.54 4.54 12.85
CA LEU A 22 -2.09 4.38 12.75
C LEU A 22 -1.39 5.64 13.24
N GLN A 23 -0.17 5.49 13.73
CA GLN A 23 0.62 6.60 14.21
C GLN A 23 1.80 6.83 13.28
N THR A 24 2.17 8.09 13.11
CA THR A 24 3.41 8.44 12.43
C THR A 24 4.59 8.15 13.35
N ALA A 25 5.80 8.18 12.82
CA ALA A 25 7.01 8.00 13.63
C ALA A 25 7.13 9.06 14.73
N ALA A 26 6.54 10.23 14.53
CA ALA A 26 6.55 11.31 15.53
C ALA A 26 5.49 11.11 16.62
N GLY A 27 4.64 10.10 16.51
CA GLY A 27 3.61 9.80 17.48
C GLY A 27 2.27 10.45 17.22
N ASP A 28 2.11 11.16 16.11
CA ASP A 28 0.84 11.76 15.74
C ASP A 28 -0.05 10.73 15.07
N TRP A 29 -1.36 10.92 15.14
CA TRP A 29 -2.28 10.08 14.41
C TRP A 29 -2.16 10.36 12.92
N PHE A 30 -2.06 9.29 12.12
CA PHE A 30 -2.05 9.43 10.67
C PHE A 30 -3.44 9.82 10.17
N ASP A 31 -3.47 10.84 9.33
CA ASP A 31 -4.71 11.30 8.72
C ASP A 31 -4.84 10.67 7.33
N TRP A 32 -5.78 9.73 7.20
CA TRP A 32 -6.02 9.07 5.92
C TRP A 32 -6.41 10.04 4.81
N GLN A 33 -6.97 11.19 5.18
CA GLN A 33 -7.32 12.20 4.17
C GLN A 33 -6.08 12.78 3.49
N SER A 34 -4.92 12.68 4.13
CA SER A 34 -3.69 13.18 3.52
C SER A 34 -3.30 12.41 2.25
N VAL A 35 -3.81 11.20 2.07
CA VAL A 35 -3.57 10.40 0.86
C VAL A 35 -4.85 10.13 0.08
N GLN A 36 -5.94 10.83 0.43
CA GLN A 36 -7.18 10.72 -0.31
C GLN A 36 -6.96 11.26 -1.73
N ASP A 37 -7.62 10.66 -2.68
CA ASP A 37 -7.48 10.96 -4.11
C ASP A 37 -6.14 10.51 -4.70
N MET A 38 -5.34 9.76 -3.93
CA MET A 38 -4.09 9.16 -4.41
C MET A 38 -4.21 7.64 -4.35
N TRP A 39 -3.50 6.98 -5.24
CA TRP A 39 -3.24 5.55 -5.09
C TRP A 39 -2.15 5.39 -4.05
N SER A 40 -2.29 4.43 -3.14
CA SER A 40 -1.27 4.18 -2.11
C SER A 40 -0.70 2.79 -2.28
N MET A 41 0.60 2.72 -2.59
CA MET A 41 1.34 1.46 -2.62
C MET A 41 1.81 1.19 -1.20
N THR A 42 1.33 0.09 -0.63
CA THR A 42 1.41 -0.14 0.81
C THR A 42 2.06 -1.48 1.11
N LEU A 43 3.00 -1.47 2.06
CA LEU A 43 3.58 -2.67 2.64
C LEU A 43 3.15 -2.78 4.09
N VAL A 44 2.97 -4.02 4.56
CA VAL A 44 2.72 -4.30 5.97
C VAL A 44 3.82 -5.25 6.44
N SER A 45 4.51 -4.88 7.52
CA SER A 45 5.62 -5.67 8.02
C SER A 45 5.55 -5.77 9.54
N GLU A 46 6.01 -6.89 10.08
CA GLU A 46 5.96 -7.17 11.50
C GLU A 46 7.37 -7.13 12.10
N GLY A 47 7.53 -6.47 13.24
CA GLY A 47 8.79 -6.39 13.96
C GLY A 47 9.78 -5.37 13.43
N GLY A 48 9.58 -4.88 12.23
CA GLY A 48 10.47 -3.94 11.56
C GLY A 48 10.46 -4.19 10.08
N CYS A 49 11.44 -3.63 9.38
CA CYS A 49 11.58 -3.78 7.93
C CYS A 49 12.99 -4.31 7.65
N ASP A 50 13.11 -5.61 7.41
CA ASP A 50 14.40 -6.24 7.17
C ASP A 50 14.89 -5.97 5.75
N ALA A 51 16.01 -6.59 5.37
CA ALA A 51 16.60 -6.37 4.06
C ALA A 51 15.62 -6.70 2.92
N ALA A 52 14.86 -7.78 3.06
CA ALA A 52 13.88 -8.16 2.04
C ALA A 52 12.76 -7.12 1.94
N CYS A 53 12.29 -6.59 3.07
CA CYS A 53 11.31 -5.53 3.11
C CYS A 53 11.85 -4.26 2.44
N ILE A 54 13.08 -3.88 2.74
CA ILE A 54 13.72 -2.71 2.13
C ILE A 54 13.79 -2.87 0.61
N GLU A 55 14.11 -4.07 0.13
CA GLU A 55 14.16 -4.33 -1.32
C GLU A 55 12.80 -4.08 -1.99
N ILE A 56 11.71 -4.44 -1.32
CA ILE A 56 10.38 -4.17 -1.86
C ILE A 56 10.08 -2.66 -1.84
N LEU A 57 10.52 -1.96 -0.80
CA LEU A 57 10.37 -0.49 -0.77
C LEU A 57 11.12 0.17 -1.92
N ILE A 58 12.30 -0.34 -2.25
CA ILE A 58 13.08 0.16 -3.40
C ILE A 58 12.32 -0.11 -4.69
N LEU A 59 11.74 -1.31 -4.83
CA LEU A 59 10.92 -1.64 -5.99
C LEU A 59 9.73 -0.68 -6.10
N VAL A 60 9.03 -0.44 -5.01
CA VAL A 60 7.89 0.49 -4.99
C VAL A 60 8.32 1.88 -5.44
N ARG A 61 9.48 2.35 -4.98
CA ARG A 61 10.02 3.64 -5.43
C ARG A 61 10.24 3.65 -6.94
N GLN A 62 10.83 2.57 -7.47
CA GLN A 62 11.09 2.48 -8.90
C GLN A 62 9.80 2.41 -9.71
N LEU A 63 8.82 1.65 -9.24
CA LEU A 63 7.53 1.55 -9.91
C LEU A 63 6.85 2.93 -9.96
N ARG A 64 6.86 3.66 -8.86
CA ARG A 64 6.28 4.99 -8.80
C ARG A 64 6.96 5.93 -9.80
N ARG A 65 8.29 5.91 -9.84
CA ARG A 65 9.05 6.74 -10.78
C ARG A 65 8.73 6.40 -12.23
N ALA A 66 8.51 5.12 -12.51
CA ALA A 66 8.23 4.65 -13.87
C ALA A 66 6.88 5.14 -14.40
N THR A 67 5.98 5.59 -13.53
CA THR A 67 4.70 6.18 -13.98
C THR A 67 4.87 7.61 -14.47
N ALA A 68 6.06 8.17 -14.39
CA ALA A 68 6.43 9.49 -14.92
C ALA A 68 5.53 10.60 -14.34
N ALA A 69 4.76 11.27 -15.18
CA ALA A 69 3.93 12.39 -14.73
C ALA A 69 2.86 11.97 -13.70
N ASN A 70 2.49 10.71 -13.68
CA ASN A 70 1.48 10.21 -12.75
C ASN A 70 2.04 9.92 -11.35
N ARG A 71 3.36 10.04 -11.15
CA ARG A 71 3.95 9.70 -9.85
C ARG A 71 3.39 10.55 -8.72
N GLN A 72 2.92 11.75 -9.01
CA GLN A 72 2.32 12.62 -8.00
C GLN A 72 0.98 12.07 -7.48
N ARG A 73 0.39 11.12 -8.20
CA ARG A 73 -0.87 10.52 -7.80
C ARG A 73 -0.67 9.24 -6.98
N ILE A 74 0.57 8.96 -6.60
CA ILE A 74 0.92 7.72 -5.91
C ILE A 74 1.64 8.03 -4.60
N ALA A 75 1.05 7.59 -3.49
CA ALA A 75 1.66 7.63 -2.18
C ALA A 75 2.32 6.29 -1.88
N ARG A 76 3.30 6.28 -0.99
CA ARG A 76 4.00 5.06 -0.55
C ARG A 76 3.88 4.96 0.97
N LEU A 77 3.33 3.86 1.44
CA LEU A 77 3.08 3.64 2.86
C LEU A 77 3.78 2.37 3.32
N LEU A 78 4.40 2.44 4.50
CA LEU A 78 4.94 1.27 5.18
C LEU A 78 4.27 1.19 6.54
N ILE A 79 3.43 0.18 6.74
CA ILE A 79 2.74 -0.06 8.00
C ILE A 79 3.54 -1.11 8.78
N LEU A 80 4.00 -0.73 9.97
CA LEU A 80 4.75 -1.63 10.84
C LEU A 80 3.92 -2.01 12.06
N MET A 81 3.99 -3.28 12.42
CA MET A 81 3.38 -3.81 13.64
C MET A 81 4.47 -4.41 14.53
N PRO A 82 4.32 -4.35 15.86
CA PRO A 82 5.22 -5.10 16.74
C PRO A 82 5.15 -6.60 16.44
N ASP A 83 6.24 -7.29 16.66
CA ASP A 83 6.27 -8.74 16.52
C ASP A 83 5.55 -9.43 17.70
N ALA A 84 5.56 -10.76 17.71
CA ALA A 84 4.86 -11.54 18.74
C ALA A 84 5.36 -11.24 20.15
N ASN A 85 6.59 -10.74 20.28
CA ASN A 85 7.19 -10.38 21.56
C ASN A 85 7.03 -8.89 21.88
N GLY A 86 6.26 -8.16 21.09
CA GLY A 86 6.03 -6.73 21.28
C GLY A 86 7.18 -5.85 20.81
N ARG A 87 8.12 -6.41 20.08
CA ARG A 87 9.28 -5.64 19.60
C ARG A 87 9.00 -5.00 18.26
N LEU A 88 9.50 -3.77 18.11
CA LEU A 88 9.38 -3.04 16.87
C LEU A 88 10.64 -2.21 16.68
N GLU A 89 11.36 -2.50 15.61
CA GLU A 89 12.53 -1.73 15.24
C GLU A 89 12.19 -0.84 14.06
N LEU A 90 12.38 0.48 14.23
CA LEU A 90 12.10 1.41 13.15
C LEU A 90 13.26 1.39 12.15
N PRO A 91 12.95 1.25 10.85
CA PRO A 91 14.00 1.20 9.84
C PRO A 91 14.59 2.57 9.56
N ASN A 92 15.81 2.57 9.05
CA ASN A 92 16.40 3.75 8.47
C ASN A 92 15.96 3.82 7.00
N LEU A 93 15.14 4.82 6.69
CA LEU A 93 14.60 5.00 5.34
C LEU A 93 15.38 6.04 4.53
N GLY A 94 16.66 6.22 4.82
CA GLY A 94 17.52 7.08 4.01
C GLY A 94 17.55 6.57 2.57
N GLY A 95 17.37 7.48 1.60
CA GLY A 95 17.25 7.10 0.19
C GLY A 95 15.83 6.73 -0.22
N LEU A 96 14.91 6.59 0.74
CA LEU A 96 13.51 6.25 0.48
C LEU A 96 12.58 7.37 0.97
N GLU A 97 13.05 8.59 0.89
CA GLU A 97 12.27 9.77 1.26
C GLU A 97 10.94 9.79 0.51
N GLY A 98 9.89 10.15 1.20
CA GLY A 98 8.54 10.08 0.66
C GLY A 98 7.80 8.81 1.03
N THR A 99 8.49 7.78 1.53
CA THR A 99 7.83 6.64 2.13
C THR A 99 7.32 7.06 3.51
N GLN A 100 6.02 6.92 3.72
CA GLN A 100 5.41 7.27 5.01
C GLN A 100 5.45 6.06 5.92
N LEU A 101 6.15 6.20 7.04
CA LEU A 101 6.24 5.14 8.04
C LEU A 101 5.09 5.29 9.02
N LEU A 102 4.25 4.26 9.08
CA LEU A 102 3.06 4.25 9.92
C LEU A 102 3.14 3.07 10.87
N ILE A 103 2.74 3.29 12.11
CA ILE A 103 2.85 2.27 13.15
C ILE A 103 1.46 1.87 13.61
N ALA A 104 1.19 0.56 13.56
CA ALA A 104 0.01 -0.04 14.15
C ALA A 104 0.44 -0.67 15.47
N ASP A 105 -0.02 -0.10 16.59
CA ASP A 105 0.31 -0.71 17.87
C ASP A 105 -0.46 -2.03 18.05
N SER A 106 -0.22 -2.71 19.17
CA SER A 106 -0.81 -4.02 19.42
C SER A 106 -2.33 -4.01 19.37
N SER A 107 -2.96 -2.90 19.72
CA SER A 107 -4.42 -2.79 19.69
C SER A 107 -4.97 -2.77 18.27
N GLN A 108 -4.14 -2.43 17.29
CA GLN A 108 -4.55 -2.35 15.88
C GLN A 108 -4.22 -3.62 15.10
N ARG A 109 -3.53 -4.58 15.71
CA ARG A 109 -3.11 -5.80 15.00
C ARG A 109 -4.30 -6.51 14.38
N GLY A 110 -5.37 -6.72 15.14
CA GLY A 110 -6.57 -7.39 14.61
C GLY A 110 -7.16 -6.69 13.42
N GLY A 111 -7.19 -5.36 13.45
CA GLY A 111 -7.68 -4.56 12.34
C GLY A 111 -6.81 -4.69 11.10
N VAL A 112 -5.49 -4.66 11.28
CA VAL A 112 -4.56 -4.85 10.15
C VAL A 112 -4.74 -6.23 9.54
N GLU A 113 -4.78 -7.27 10.38
CA GLU A 113 -4.89 -8.65 9.89
C GLU A 113 -6.24 -8.92 9.23
N SER A 114 -7.30 -8.26 9.67
CA SER A 114 -8.61 -8.44 9.04
C SER A 114 -8.72 -7.74 7.69
N LEU A 115 -7.96 -6.67 7.48
CA LEU A 115 -7.98 -5.92 6.24
C LEU A 115 -6.99 -6.46 5.22
N PHE A 116 -5.75 -6.65 5.63
CA PHE A 116 -4.68 -7.06 4.71
C PHE A 116 -4.54 -8.57 4.75
N PRO A 117 -4.72 -9.26 3.61
CA PRO A 117 -4.57 -10.72 3.58
C PRO A 117 -3.09 -11.10 3.63
N LEU A 118 -2.56 -11.13 4.83
CA LEU A 118 -1.17 -11.50 5.09
C LEU A 118 -1.08 -13.01 5.18
N GLN A 119 -0.09 -13.58 4.49
CA GLN A 119 0.16 -15.01 4.55
C GLN A 119 1.51 -15.24 5.19
N LEU A 120 1.52 -15.93 6.29
CA LEU A 120 2.74 -16.19 7.04
C LEU A 120 3.76 -17.01 6.25
N SER A 121 3.29 -17.78 5.27
CA SER A 121 4.15 -18.61 4.44
C SER A 121 4.79 -17.83 3.29
N GLU A 122 4.41 -16.59 3.07
CA GLU A 122 4.98 -15.81 1.99
C GLU A 122 6.41 -15.42 2.32
N GLN A 123 7.30 -15.61 1.36
CA GLN A 123 8.70 -15.27 1.55
C GLN A 123 8.98 -13.81 1.31
N ALA A 124 8.11 -13.15 0.56
CA ALA A 124 8.24 -11.74 0.27
C ALA A 124 6.99 -11.02 0.73
N ILE A 125 7.18 -9.80 1.19
CA ILE A 125 6.06 -8.94 1.59
C ILE A 125 5.31 -8.52 0.34
N PRO A 126 3.98 -8.70 0.30
CA PRO A 126 3.21 -8.24 -0.86
C PRO A 126 3.14 -6.73 -0.95
N ILE A 127 2.90 -6.22 -2.15
CA ILE A 127 2.56 -4.82 -2.36
C ILE A 127 1.04 -4.74 -2.46
N PHE A 128 0.44 -3.98 -1.56
CA PHE A 128 -1.00 -3.75 -1.57
C PHE A 128 -1.31 -2.42 -2.21
N LEU A 129 -2.39 -2.35 -2.97
CA LEU A 129 -2.87 -1.09 -3.54
C LEU A 129 -4.14 -0.65 -2.85
N ILE A 130 -4.11 0.57 -2.32
CA ILE A 130 -5.29 1.25 -1.79
C ILE A 130 -5.66 2.29 -2.83
N ASP A 131 -6.92 2.29 -3.26
CA ASP A 131 -7.37 3.19 -4.32
C ASP A 131 -7.62 4.60 -3.80
N PRO A 132 -7.89 5.56 -4.69
CA PRO A 132 -8.12 6.95 -4.27
C PRO A 132 -9.31 7.16 -3.35
N ARG A 133 -10.21 6.20 -3.25
CA ARG A 133 -11.37 6.27 -2.34
C ARG A 133 -11.02 5.78 -0.95
N GLY A 134 -9.85 5.16 -0.79
CA GLY A 134 -9.44 4.59 0.49
C GLY A 134 -9.77 3.13 0.65
N ASP A 135 -9.96 2.42 -0.45
CA ASP A 135 -10.30 1.00 -0.42
C ASP A 135 -9.11 0.15 -0.85
N LEU A 136 -8.78 -0.83 -0.03
CA LEU A 136 -7.79 -1.84 -0.36
C LEU A 136 -8.39 -2.75 -1.41
N MET A 137 -7.77 -2.82 -2.60
CA MET A 137 -8.40 -3.47 -3.72
C MET A 137 -7.52 -4.44 -4.51
N MET A 138 -6.21 -4.47 -4.27
CA MET A 138 -5.32 -5.36 -5.04
C MET A 138 -4.07 -5.71 -4.25
N LYS A 139 -3.54 -6.88 -4.52
CA LYS A 139 -2.33 -7.40 -3.90
C LYS A 139 -1.42 -7.92 -4.99
N HIS A 140 -0.15 -7.53 -4.95
CA HIS A 140 0.88 -8.07 -5.84
C HIS A 140 1.90 -8.85 -5.02
N ASP A 141 2.09 -10.10 -5.40
CA ASP A 141 3.13 -10.96 -4.85
C ASP A 141 4.32 -10.90 -5.80
N THR A 142 5.44 -10.33 -5.34
CA THR A 142 6.61 -10.12 -6.20
C THR A 142 7.31 -11.41 -6.60
N THR A 143 6.94 -12.54 -5.99
CA THR A 143 7.43 -13.84 -6.44
C THR A 143 6.64 -14.37 -7.63
N LYS A 144 5.45 -13.82 -7.88
CA LYS A 144 4.56 -14.24 -8.96
C LYS A 144 4.43 -13.19 -10.06
N ASN A 145 4.53 -11.92 -9.70
CA ASN A 145 4.37 -10.82 -10.63
C ASN A 145 5.70 -10.13 -10.84
N SER A 146 6.09 -9.95 -12.09
CA SER A 146 7.28 -9.17 -12.43
C SER A 146 7.02 -7.69 -12.21
N SER A 147 8.09 -6.90 -12.12
CA SER A 147 7.94 -5.45 -11.99
C SER A 147 7.21 -4.85 -13.19
N LYS A 148 7.44 -5.40 -14.37
CA LYS A 148 6.74 -4.96 -15.58
C LYS A 148 5.23 -5.21 -15.46
N GLU A 149 4.85 -6.39 -14.96
CA GLU A 149 3.45 -6.72 -14.78
C GLU A 149 2.78 -5.83 -13.75
N ILE A 150 3.47 -5.55 -12.64
CA ILE A 150 2.94 -4.66 -11.61
C ILE A 150 2.75 -3.26 -12.18
N LEU A 151 3.73 -2.78 -12.95
CA LEU A 151 3.64 -1.47 -13.58
C LEU A 151 2.48 -1.40 -14.56
N GLN A 152 2.26 -2.46 -15.35
CA GLN A 152 1.13 -2.51 -16.28
C GLN A 152 -0.20 -2.36 -15.55
N ASP A 153 -0.37 -3.08 -14.44
CA ASP A 153 -1.57 -2.96 -13.63
C ASP A 153 -1.75 -1.53 -13.11
N LEU A 154 -0.67 -0.98 -12.57
CA LEU A 154 -0.70 0.35 -11.98
C LEU A 154 -1.07 1.42 -13.02
N GLU A 155 -0.46 1.34 -14.21
CA GLU A 155 -0.76 2.31 -15.27
C GLU A 155 -2.19 2.19 -15.76
N LYS A 156 -2.71 0.97 -15.81
CA LYS A 156 -4.09 0.74 -16.19
C LYS A 156 -5.06 1.34 -15.18
N LEU A 157 -4.76 1.15 -13.90
CA LEU A 157 -5.58 1.71 -12.81
C LEU A 157 -5.51 3.23 -12.79
N LEU A 158 -4.32 3.79 -13.01
CA LEU A 158 -4.15 5.24 -13.07
C LEU A 158 -4.99 5.83 -14.20
N LYS A 159 -4.99 5.18 -15.36
CA LYS A 159 -5.77 5.64 -16.50
C LYS A 159 -7.27 5.53 -16.23
N ALA A 160 -7.70 4.41 -15.69
CA ALA A 160 -9.11 4.17 -15.42
C ALA A 160 -9.68 5.14 -14.39
N SER A 161 -8.83 5.67 -13.50
CA SER A 161 -9.26 6.53 -12.40
C SER A 161 -8.91 8.00 -12.61
N GLU A 162 -8.45 8.40 -13.79
CA GLU A 162 -7.95 9.76 -13.95
C GLU A 162 -9.02 10.83 -13.76
N ASN A 163 -10.30 10.49 -13.85
CA ASN A 163 -11.38 11.43 -13.65
C ASN A 163 -11.99 11.38 -12.25
N TRP A 164 -11.49 10.49 -11.38
CA TRP A 164 -12.11 10.31 -10.07
C TRP A 164 -11.94 11.53 -9.16
N ALA A 165 -10.83 12.23 -9.27
CA ALA A 165 -10.56 13.40 -8.45
C ALA A 165 -11.23 14.66 -8.97
N GLN A 166 -11.88 14.60 -10.13
CA GLN A 166 -12.62 15.72 -10.69
C GLN A 166 -14.07 15.62 -10.24
N GLY A 167 -14.75 16.70 -10.23
CA GLY A 167 -16.12 16.72 -9.78
C GLY A 167 -16.88 15.50 -10.26
N GLY A 168 -17.76 15.00 -9.59
CA GLY A 168 -18.53 13.84 -9.98
C GLY A 168 -17.94 12.50 -9.55
N ARG A 169 -16.79 12.52 -9.02
CA ARG A 169 -16.26 11.27 -8.49
C ARG A 169 -17.21 10.75 -7.41
N TYR A 170 -17.24 9.46 -7.27
CA TYR A 170 -18.20 8.80 -6.41
C TYR A 170 -19.60 9.13 -6.78
N GLY A 171 -19.76 9.56 -7.97
CA GLY A 171 -21.03 9.92 -8.45
C GLY A 171 -21.53 11.13 -7.78
N HIS A 172 -20.91 11.53 -7.31
CA HIS A 172 -21.50 12.37 -6.96
C HIS A 172 -22.35 12.74 -7.60
N GLN A 173 -21.97 12.45 -7.91
CA GLN A 173 -22.64 12.47 -8.31
C GLN A 173 -23.31 12.38 -8.13
#